data_2016763baa18d4d250215042314d1e19
#
_entry.id   2016763baa18d4d250215042314d1e19
#
_cell.length_a   1.000
_cell.length_b   1.000
_cell.length_c   1.000
_cell.angle_alpha   90.00
_cell.angle_beta   90.00
_cell.angle_gamma   90.00
#
_symmetry.space_group_name_H-M   'P 1'
#
loop_
_entity.id
_entity.type
_entity.pdbx_description
1 polymer ?
#
loop_
_entity_poly.entity_id
_entity_poly.type
_entity_poly.pdbx_seq_one_letter_code
_entity_poly.pdbx_strand_id
1 'polypeptide(L)'
;MNRLRHLLALPLLALGLALSGTAGAAGPAADHVPHTAKPPFPQITLPEHAAHGQRAIDLLGSRLPEVANFYGKSADEFKGLLLRDRTHRLDKRGRLFIVEEMDKPLAATTATASTPGLLDGSLQPLDQTFLLHSRPGAKRTIYLNFKGATLTGTAWNSSGASLTALPFDLDGLPYSFNTTELQRIQYIWQRVAEDYAPFDVDVTTEAVPLDLINRSSSTDDVFGTTVLITNSTGVYSCSCGGVAYLGVFDDTSDFYKPALVFYNQLGAGNEKYVAEAISHEAGHNMGLSHDGTATANYYSGQGSGTTGWAPIMGVGYYQALVQWSKGEYTGANNLQDDYAVMQSYGLPLRTDDHGNTAATATLLTGSASGGISTL
;
A
#
# COMPACT_ATOMS: atom_id res chain seq x y z
N MET A 1 1.87 37.41 91.29
CA MET A 1 0.80 38.27 90.88
C MET A 1 0.45 37.98 89.42
N ASN A 2 -0.71 37.41 89.25
CA ASN A 2 -1.29 36.90 88.01
C ASN A 2 -1.62 37.94 86.99
N ARG A 3 -1.36 37.65 85.68
CA ARG A 3 -2.25 38.15 84.64
C ARG A 3 -2.41 37.05 83.55
N LEU A 4 -3.60 36.52 83.53
CA LEU A 4 -4.19 35.73 82.47
C LEU A 4 -4.23 36.51 81.16
N ARG A 5 -3.81 35.90 80.07
CA ARG A 5 -4.12 36.34 78.67
C ARG A 5 -4.87 35.28 77.93
N HIS A 6 -6.11 35.56 77.63
CA HIS A 6 -6.98 34.77 76.78
C HIS A 6 -6.46 34.82 75.32
N LEU A 7 -6.23 33.73 74.74
CA LEU A 7 -6.03 33.58 73.31
C LEU A 7 -7.34 33.15 72.63
N LEU A 8 -7.87 34.06 71.84
CA LEU A 8 -8.98 33.77 70.94
C LEU A 8 -8.49 33.00 69.77
N ALA A 9 -9.04 31.78 69.59
CA ALA A 9 -8.85 31.00 68.41
C ALA A 9 -9.86 31.40 67.34
N LEU A 10 -9.37 31.85 66.18
CA LEU A 10 -10.18 32.03 64.96
C LEU A 10 -10.15 30.66 64.19
N PRO A 11 -11.28 30.22 63.67
CA PRO A 11 -11.28 29.07 62.77
C PRO A 11 -10.81 29.47 61.36
N LEU A 12 -9.77 28.79 60.84
CA LEU A 12 -9.39 28.84 59.41
C LEU A 12 -10.47 28.15 58.60
N LEU A 13 -11.15 28.92 57.77
CA LEU A 13 -12.04 28.41 56.73
C LEU A 13 -11.15 27.96 55.55
N ALA A 14 -10.97 26.65 55.38
CA ALA A 14 -10.29 26.06 54.21
C ALA A 14 -11.24 26.13 53.02
N LEU A 15 -10.98 27.05 52.11
CA LEU A 15 -11.64 27.14 50.80
C LEU A 15 -11.05 26.04 49.87
N GLY A 16 -11.72 24.90 49.75
CA GLY A 16 -11.36 23.86 48.80
C GLY A 16 -11.67 24.33 47.37
N LEU A 17 -10.64 24.64 46.59
CA LEU A 17 -10.76 24.77 45.13
C LEU A 17 -10.95 23.38 44.55
N ALA A 18 -12.16 23.02 44.18
CA ALA A 18 -12.40 21.87 43.32
C ALA A 18 -11.94 22.21 41.89
N LEU A 19 -10.76 21.69 41.47
CA LEU A 19 -10.41 21.60 40.08
C LEU A 19 -11.34 20.59 39.43
N SER A 20 -12.38 21.05 38.77
CA SER A 20 -13.12 20.26 37.80
C SER A 20 -12.23 20.04 36.58
N GLY A 21 -11.50 18.96 36.55
CA GLY A 21 -10.85 18.45 35.34
C GLY A 21 -11.95 18.13 34.32
N THR A 22 -12.03 18.93 33.28
CA THR A 22 -12.79 18.55 32.09
C THR A 22 -12.07 17.35 31.49
N ALA A 23 -12.64 16.15 31.68
CA ALA A 23 -12.27 14.99 30.86
C ALA A 23 -12.53 15.38 29.41
N GLY A 24 -11.47 15.58 28.64
CA GLY A 24 -11.57 15.72 27.20
C GLY A 24 -12.30 14.49 26.68
N ALA A 25 -13.42 14.70 26.00
CA ALA A 25 -14.08 13.63 25.27
C ALA A 25 -13.06 13.09 24.27
N ALA A 26 -12.63 11.86 24.46
CA ALA A 26 -11.91 11.13 23.42
C ALA A 26 -12.81 11.15 22.18
N GLY A 27 -12.29 11.62 21.06
CA GLY A 27 -12.98 11.52 19.77
C GLY A 27 -13.37 10.07 19.51
N PRO A 28 -14.36 9.82 18.66
CA PRO A 28 -14.77 8.46 18.32
C PRO A 28 -13.53 7.71 17.86
N ALA A 29 -13.22 6.61 18.55
CA ALA A 29 -12.17 5.69 18.11
C ALA A 29 -12.46 5.36 16.65
N ALA A 30 -11.47 5.48 15.77
CA ALA A 30 -11.59 5.01 14.41
C ALA A 30 -12.17 3.58 14.48
N ASP A 31 -13.24 3.33 13.70
CA ASP A 31 -13.88 2.02 13.64
C ASP A 31 -12.82 1.01 13.19
N HIS A 32 -12.16 0.39 14.14
CA HIS A 32 -11.19 -0.67 13.91
C HIS A 32 -11.96 -1.87 13.37
N VAL A 33 -11.90 -2.08 12.05
CA VAL A 33 -12.35 -3.34 11.46
C VAL A 33 -11.48 -4.44 12.07
N PRO A 34 -12.05 -5.39 12.85
CA PRO A 34 -11.25 -6.41 13.49
C PRO A 34 -10.54 -7.25 12.43
N HIS A 35 -9.24 -7.48 12.60
CA HIS A 35 -8.51 -8.46 11.81
C HIS A 35 -9.14 -9.84 12.03
N THR A 36 -9.97 -10.28 11.08
CA THR A 36 -10.60 -11.61 11.14
C THR A 36 -9.58 -12.65 10.72
N ALA A 37 -9.36 -13.64 11.60
CA ALA A 37 -8.49 -14.76 11.27
C ALA A 37 -9.03 -15.47 10.02
N LYS A 38 -8.25 -15.47 8.94
CA LYS A 38 -8.60 -16.19 7.72
C LYS A 38 -8.63 -17.70 7.97
N PRO A 39 -9.54 -18.45 7.31
CA PRO A 39 -9.43 -19.90 7.29
C PRO A 39 -8.09 -20.32 6.67
N PRO A 40 -7.54 -21.49 7.03
CA PRO A 40 -6.35 -21.99 6.36
C PRO A 40 -6.62 -22.18 4.86
N PHE A 41 -5.61 -21.85 4.03
CA PHE A 41 -5.76 -22.09 2.60
C PHE A 41 -5.87 -23.58 2.31
N PRO A 42 -6.81 -24.05 1.46
CA PRO A 42 -7.00 -25.47 1.17
C PRO A 42 -5.77 -26.04 0.47
N GLN A 43 -5.41 -27.29 0.81
CA GLN A 43 -4.34 -28.00 0.15
C GLN A 43 -4.78 -28.39 -1.28
N ILE A 44 -4.22 -27.71 -2.29
CA ILE A 44 -4.55 -27.90 -3.70
C ILE A 44 -3.25 -28.07 -4.49
N THR A 45 -3.30 -28.88 -5.53
CA THR A 45 -2.24 -28.99 -6.52
C THR A 45 -2.87 -28.94 -7.91
N LEU A 46 -2.63 -27.87 -8.64
CA LEU A 46 -3.10 -27.69 -10.00
C LEU A 46 -2.03 -28.19 -11.00
N PRO A 47 -2.43 -28.72 -12.16
CA PRO A 47 -1.49 -29.24 -13.15
C PRO A 47 -0.68 -28.13 -13.86
N GLU A 48 -1.19 -26.91 -13.84
CA GLU A 48 -0.55 -25.77 -14.52
C GLU A 48 -0.46 -24.53 -13.61
N HIS A 49 0.45 -23.63 -13.97
CA HIS A 49 0.63 -22.32 -13.35
C HIS A 49 -0.02 -21.25 -14.23
N ALA A 50 -0.51 -20.19 -13.61
CA ALA A 50 -1.13 -19.04 -14.28
C ALA A 50 -2.45 -19.36 -15.02
N ALA A 51 -3.21 -20.37 -14.56
CA ALA A 51 -4.54 -20.62 -15.05
C ALA A 51 -5.48 -19.44 -14.75
N HIS A 52 -6.30 -19.02 -15.71
CA HIS A 52 -7.21 -17.90 -15.58
C HIS A 52 -8.57 -18.17 -16.23
N GLY A 53 -9.55 -17.29 -15.96
CA GLY A 53 -10.88 -17.37 -16.56
C GLY A 53 -11.57 -18.72 -16.31
N GLN A 54 -12.27 -19.24 -17.32
CA GLN A 54 -12.98 -20.52 -17.25
C GLN A 54 -12.03 -21.68 -16.93
N ARG A 55 -10.80 -21.64 -17.44
CA ARG A 55 -9.80 -22.67 -17.16
C ARG A 55 -9.44 -22.77 -15.67
N ALA A 56 -9.28 -21.65 -15.00
CA ALA A 56 -9.07 -21.61 -13.55
C ALA A 56 -10.25 -22.24 -12.77
N ILE A 57 -11.46 -21.92 -13.18
CA ILE A 57 -12.70 -22.49 -12.59
C ILE A 57 -12.71 -24.01 -12.78
N ASP A 58 -12.46 -24.50 -13.98
CA ASP A 58 -12.49 -25.93 -14.30
C ASP A 58 -11.44 -26.70 -13.50
N LEU A 59 -10.24 -26.13 -13.32
CA LEU A 59 -9.16 -26.73 -12.55
C LEU A 59 -9.46 -26.78 -11.05
N LEU A 60 -10.11 -25.76 -10.50
CA LEU A 60 -10.54 -25.79 -9.10
C LEU A 60 -11.66 -26.79 -8.86
N GLY A 61 -12.57 -26.95 -9.80
CA GLY A 61 -13.66 -27.91 -9.73
C GLY A 61 -14.44 -27.81 -8.41
N SER A 62 -14.56 -28.93 -7.70
CA SER A 62 -15.25 -29.00 -6.39
C SER A 62 -14.53 -28.22 -5.27
N ARG A 63 -13.27 -27.84 -5.43
CA ARG A 63 -12.49 -27.08 -4.45
C ARG A 63 -12.71 -25.57 -4.53
N LEU A 64 -13.39 -25.10 -5.59
CA LEU A 64 -13.65 -23.67 -5.80
C LEU A 64 -14.31 -22.97 -4.61
N PRO A 65 -15.36 -23.54 -3.96
CA PRO A 65 -15.96 -22.88 -2.79
C PRO A 65 -15.00 -22.70 -1.61
N GLU A 66 -14.06 -23.62 -1.41
CA GLU A 66 -13.07 -23.52 -0.34
C GLU A 66 -12.07 -22.39 -0.61
N VAL A 67 -11.60 -22.27 -1.87
CA VAL A 67 -10.73 -21.18 -2.30
C VAL A 67 -11.47 -19.84 -2.21
N ALA A 68 -12.71 -19.77 -2.69
CA ALA A 68 -13.52 -18.56 -2.60
C ALA A 68 -13.69 -18.09 -1.14
N ASN A 69 -13.99 -19.03 -0.22
CA ASN A 69 -14.14 -18.73 1.20
C ASN A 69 -12.86 -18.16 1.82
N PHE A 70 -11.67 -18.63 1.41
CA PHE A 70 -10.41 -18.07 1.87
C PHE A 70 -10.28 -16.57 1.52
N TYR A 71 -10.78 -16.17 0.34
CA TYR A 71 -10.81 -14.76 -0.10
C TYR A 71 -12.07 -14.01 0.37
N GLY A 72 -12.83 -14.57 1.32
CA GLY A 72 -14.04 -13.94 1.86
C GLY A 72 -15.16 -13.78 0.82
N LYS A 73 -15.18 -14.65 -0.22
CA LYS A 73 -16.13 -14.59 -1.33
C LYS A 73 -17.00 -15.86 -1.37
N SER A 74 -18.22 -15.71 -1.84
CA SER A 74 -19.02 -16.86 -2.27
C SER A 74 -18.42 -17.50 -3.54
N ALA A 75 -18.80 -18.73 -3.82
CA ALA A 75 -18.35 -19.42 -5.03
C ALA A 75 -18.72 -18.66 -6.32
N ASP A 76 -19.91 -18.04 -6.36
CA ASP A 76 -20.37 -17.32 -7.54
C ASP A 76 -19.67 -15.97 -7.71
N GLU A 77 -19.39 -15.25 -6.61
CA GLU A 77 -18.59 -14.02 -6.64
C GLU A 77 -17.16 -14.31 -7.14
N PHE A 78 -16.56 -15.41 -6.64
CA PHE A 78 -15.21 -15.81 -7.05
C PHE A 78 -15.14 -16.25 -8.51
N LYS A 79 -16.13 -17.02 -9.00
CA LYS A 79 -16.29 -17.31 -10.43
C LYS A 79 -16.43 -16.04 -11.25
N GLY A 80 -17.30 -15.13 -10.78
CA GLY A 80 -17.50 -13.84 -11.43
C GLY A 80 -16.22 -13.03 -11.53
N LEU A 81 -15.38 -13.02 -10.48
CA LEU A 81 -14.08 -12.38 -10.48
C LEU A 81 -13.17 -12.97 -11.56
N LEU A 82 -12.99 -14.29 -11.56
CA LEU A 82 -12.12 -14.98 -12.52
C LEU A 82 -12.57 -14.81 -13.98
N LEU A 83 -13.89 -14.74 -14.24
CA LEU A 83 -14.41 -14.58 -15.59
C LEU A 83 -14.34 -13.14 -16.11
N ARG A 84 -14.55 -12.17 -15.23
CA ARG A 84 -14.55 -10.74 -15.62
C ARG A 84 -13.15 -10.19 -15.81
N ASP A 85 -12.24 -10.62 -14.95
CA ASP A 85 -10.88 -10.08 -14.90
C ASP A 85 -9.85 -11.17 -15.18
N ARG A 86 -9.37 -11.18 -16.42
CA ARG A 86 -8.38 -12.17 -16.91
C ARG A 86 -6.98 -11.95 -16.38
N THR A 87 -6.71 -10.86 -15.66
CA THR A 87 -5.43 -10.62 -14.98
C THR A 87 -5.27 -11.50 -13.74
N HIS A 88 -6.39 -11.92 -13.14
CA HIS A 88 -6.41 -12.88 -12.04
C HIS A 88 -6.02 -14.27 -12.50
N ARG A 89 -4.96 -14.81 -11.90
CA ARG A 89 -4.38 -16.11 -12.24
C ARG A 89 -4.22 -16.97 -11.00
N LEU A 90 -4.27 -18.28 -11.18
CA LEU A 90 -4.00 -19.26 -10.14
C LEU A 90 -2.60 -19.85 -10.30
N ASP A 91 -1.84 -19.89 -9.23
CA ASP A 91 -0.62 -20.69 -9.19
C ASP A 91 -0.91 -22.19 -9.05
N LYS A 92 0.13 -23.02 -9.04
CA LYS A 92 -0.01 -24.49 -8.86
C LYS A 92 -0.61 -24.90 -7.51
N ARG A 93 -0.63 -24.01 -6.53
CA ARG A 93 -1.24 -24.24 -5.22
C ARG A 93 -2.65 -23.67 -5.10
N GLY A 94 -3.18 -23.11 -6.19
CA GLY A 94 -4.51 -22.51 -6.25
C GLY A 94 -4.58 -21.08 -5.64
N ARG A 95 -3.43 -20.45 -5.30
CA ARG A 95 -3.41 -19.08 -4.80
C ARG A 95 -3.56 -18.09 -5.96
N LEU A 96 -4.32 -17.02 -5.70
CA LEU A 96 -4.47 -15.94 -6.66
C LEU A 96 -3.24 -15.06 -6.69
N PHE A 97 -2.79 -14.76 -7.90
CA PHE A 97 -1.90 -13.66 -8.19
C PHE A 97 -2.42 -12.88 -9.41
N ILE A 98 -2.01 -11.65 -9.53
CA ILE A 98 -2.48 -10.73 -10.55
C ILE A 98 -1.30 -10.35 -11.43
N VAL A 99 -1.53 -10.30 -12.74
CA VAL A 99 -0.53 -9.92 -13.75
C VAL A 99 -1.05 -8.70 -14.46
N GLU A 100 -0.41 -7.55 -14.24
CA GLU A 100 -0.79 -6.25 -14.81
C GLU A 100 -0.45 -6.18 -16.31
N GLU A 101 -1.16 -7.01 -17.11
CA GLU A 101 -0.93 -7.09 -18.55
C GLU A 101 -1.24 -5.77 -19.24
N MET A 102 -0.32 -5.33 -20.07
CA MET A 102 -0.46 -4.16 -20.92
C MET A 102 -0.38 -4.60 -22.37
N ASP A 103 -1.23 -4.03 -23.24
CA ASP A 103 -1.17 -4.30 -24.68
C ASP A 103 0.20 -3.92 -25.26
N LYS A 104 0.85 -2.94 -24.66
CA LYS A 104 2.22 -2.50 -24.96
C LYS A 104 2.80 -1.76 -23.74
N PRO A 105 4.13 -1.75 -23.59
CA PRO A 105 4.78 -0.93 -22.56
C PRO A 105 4.34 0.54 -22.68
N LEU A 106 4.18 1.20 -21.54
CA LEU A 106 3.94 2.64 -21.53
C LEU A 106 5.11 3.37 -22.20
N ALA A 107 4.80 4.30 -23.08
CA ALA A 107 5.84 5.07 -23.75
C ALA A 107 6.66 5.87 -22.72
N ALA A 108 7.98 5.90 -22.92
CA ALA A 108 8.82 6.85 -22.22
C ALA A 108 8.28 8.25 -22.54
N THR A 109 7.91 9.01 -21.54
CA THR A 109 7.66 10.44 -21.73
C THR A 109 9.01 11.07 -22.02
N THR A 110 9.21 11.50 -23.26
CA THR A 110 10.33 12.42 -23.52
C THR A 110 10.12 13.60 -22.60
N ALA A 111 11.09 13.85 -21.74
CA ALA A 111 11.10 14.98 -20.81
C ALA A 111 11.18 16.30 -21.60
N THR A 112 10.14 16.60 -22.35
CA THR A 112 9.88 17.91 -22.94
C THR A 112 8.69 18.47 -22.20
N ALA A 113 9.00 19.38 -21.33
CA ALA A 113 8.11 20.25 -20.59
C ALA A 113 7.44 19.59 -19.37
N SER A 114 7.93 20.01 -18.22
CA SER A 114 7.19 20.13 -16.99
C SER A 114 6.34 18.90 -16.64
N THR A 115 6.99 17.81 -16.22
CA THR A 115 6.40 17.06 -15.12
C THR A 115 6.27 18.08 -13.98
N PRO A 116 5.05 18.50 -13.60
CA PRO A 116 4.92 19.32 -12.42
C PRO A 116 5.40 18.46 -11.28
N GLY A 117 6.62 18.69 -10.79
CA GLY A 117 7.07 18.04 -9.60
C GLY A 117 8.41 17.34 -9.56
N LEU A 118 9.22 17.26 -10.61
CA LEU A 118 10.65 17.22 -10.32
C LEU A 118 10.97 18.60 -9.74
N LEU A 119 10.94 18.67 -8.42
CA LEU A 119 11.54 19.77 -7.72
C LEU A 119 12.96 19.92 -8.30
N ASP A 120 13.37 21.15 -8.54
CA ASP A 120 14.71 21.48 -9.01
C ASP A 120 15.70 21.09 -7.90
N GLY A 121 15.89 19.77 -7.69
CA GLY A 121 16.69 19.20 -6.61
C GLY A 121 16.12 17.89 -6.04
N SER A 122 16.94 17.18 -5.27
CA SER A 122 16.54 16.03 -4.46
C SER A 122 15.73 16.49 -3.25
N LEU A 123 14.73 15.66 -2.84
CA LEU A 123 13.92 15.90 -1.64
C LEU A 123 14.76 15.85 -0.36
N GLN A 124 15.76 14.96 -0.36
CA GLN A 124 16.73 14.75 0.71
C GLN A 124 18.15 14.70 0.10
N PRO A 125 19.21 14.86 0.88
CA PRO A 125 20.56 14.58 0.41
C PRO A 125 20.63 13.23 -0.29
N LEU A 126 21.34 13.14 -1.42
CA LEU A 126 21.34 11.93 -2.27
C LEU A 126 21.88 10.68 -1.56
N ASP A 127 22.77 10.84 -0.60
CA ASP A 127 23.28 9.76 0.25
C ASP A 127 22.22 9.19 1.21
N GLN A 128 21.11 9.90 1.41
CA GLN A 128 19.97 9.46 2.23
C GLN A 128 18.90 8.72 1.43
N THR A 129 19.05 8.58 0.11
CA THR A 129 18.03 7.98 -0.77
C THR A 129 17.60 6.57 -0.33
N PHE A 130 18.48 5.79 0.25
CA PHE A 130 18.19 4.44 0.74
C PHE A 130 18.05 4.34 2.26
N LEU A 131 17.67 5.45 2.90
CA LEU A 131 17.41 5.57 4.34
C LEU A 131 16.11 6.36 4.60
N LEU A 132 15.20 6.38 3.63
CA LEU A 132 13.95 7.13 3.73
C LEU A 132 12.91 6.32 4.48
N HIS A 133 12.21 6.99 5.38
CA HIS A 133 11.11 6.44 6.18
C HIS A 133 9.95 7.42 6.22
N SER A 134 8.73 6.95 5.98
CA SER A 134 7.52 7.77 6.09
C SER A 134 7.00 7.81 7.53
N ARG A 135 7.21 6.73 8.29
CA ARG A 135 6.73 6.60 9.67
C ARG A 135 7.65 5.65 10.48
N PRO A 136 8.83 6.12 10.90
CA PRO A 136 9.76 5.29 11.68
C PRO A 136 9.09 4.72 12.94
N GLY A 137 9.29 3.43 13.18
CA GLY A 137 8.75 2.74 14.35
C GLY A 137 7.32 2.20 14.20
N ALA A 138 6.66 2.38 13.05
CA ALA A 138 5.42 1.69 12.76
C ALA A 138 5.64 0.16 12.76
N LYS A 139 4.62 -0.58 13.22
CA LYS A 139 4.68 -2.05 13.28
C LYS A 139 4.44 -2.72 11.93
N ARG A 140 4.04 -1.97 10.93
CA ARG A 140 3.84 -2.41 9.55
C ARG A 140 4.88 -1.76 8.68
N THR A 141 5.38 -2.50 7.68
CA THR A 141 6.42 -2.02 6.78
C THR A 141 6.09 -2.33 5.33
N ILE A 142 6.26 -1.36 4.46
CA ILE A 142 6.32 -1.53 3.02
C ILE A 142 7.75 -1.17 2.60
N TYR A 143 8.56 -2.18 2.31
CA TYR A 143 9.93 -1.98 1.88
C TYR A 143 10.00 -1.86 0.36
N LEU A 144 10.47 -0.73 -0.14
CA LEU A 144 10.70 -0.45 -1.55
C LEU A 144 12.13 -0.83 -1.93
N ASN A 145 12.30 -2.01 -2.52
CA ASN A 145 13.62 -2.52 -2.88
C ASN A 145 14.00 -2.13 -4.31
N PHE A 146 14.82 -1.11 -4.44
CA PHE A 146 15.42 -0.66 -5.72
C PHE A 146 16.79 -1.30 -6.00
N LYS A 147 17.37 -2.01 -5.02
CA LYS A 147 18.76 -2.53 -5.10
C LYS A 147 18.84 -3.92 -5.73
N GLY A 148 17.69 -4.47 -6.15
CA GLY A 148 17.64 -5.83 -6.68
C GLY A 148 17.71 -6.90 -5.58
N ALA A 149 17.51 -8.15 -6.00
CA ALA A 149 17.51 -9.30 -5.09
C ALA A 149 17.76 -10.61 -5.85
N THR A 150 18.20 -11.63 -5.13
CA THR A 150 18.10 -13.02 -5.58
C THR A 150 16.92 -13.68 -4.87
N LEU A 151 15.90 -14.05 -5.63
CA LEU A 151 14.74 -14.75 -5.10
C LEU A 151 15.00 -16.26 -5.08
N THR A 152 14.80 -16.86 -3.92
CA THR A 152 14.92 -18.30 -3.69
C THR A 152 13.83 -18.76 -2.74
N GLY A 153 13.23 -19.92 -3.00
CA GLY A 153 12.23 -20.48 -2.11
C GLY A 153 10.91 -19.72 -2.05
N THR A 154 10.63 -18.88 -3.03
CA THR A 154 9.36 -18.13 -3.15
C THR A 154 8.42 -18.79 -4.15
N ALA A 155 7.18 -18.38 -4.19
CA ALA A 155 6.20 -18.81 -5.18
C ALA A 155 6.62 -18.44 -6.62
N TRP A 156 7.43 -17.42 -6.81
CA TRP A 156 8.02 -17.01 -8.09
C TRP A 156 9.01 -18.05 -8.64
N ASN A 157 9.66 -18.84 -7.76
CA ASN A 157 10.63 -19.88 -8.08
C ASN A 157 9.98 -21.24 -8.37
N SER A 158 8.84 -21.30 -9.03
CA SER A 158 8.08 -22.54 -9.25
C SER A 158 8.87 -23.66 -9.93
N SER A 159 9.95 -23.33 -10.64
CA SER A 159 10.90 -24.29 -11.23
C SER A 159 12.00 -24.75 -10.28
N GLY A 160 12.10 -24.17 -9.08
CA GLY A 160 13.19 -24.41 -8.11
C GLY A 160 14.49 -23.64 -8.40
N ALA A 161 14.62 -22.99 -9.55
CA ALA A 161 15.79 -22.18 -9.89
C ALA A 161 15.74 -20.83 -9.17
N SER A 162 16.90 -20.29 -8.79
CA SER A 162 17.03 -18.92 -8.31
C SER A 162 16.71 -17.92 -9.43
N LEU A 163 16.01 -16.85 -9.09
CA LEU A 163 15.74 -15.73 -10.01
C LEU A 163 16.54 -14.52 -9.56
N THR A 164 17.19 -13.83 -10.51
CA THR A 164 17.98 -12.64 -10.21
C THR A 164 17.22 -11.41 -10.70
N ALA A 165 16.76 -10.61 -9.75
CA ALA A 165 16.22 -9.28 -9.99
C ALA A 165 17.35 -8.26 -10.00
N LEU A 166 17.54 -7.58 -11.11
CA LEU A 166 18.53 -6.50 -11.21
C LEU A 166 18.03 -5.24 -10.49
N PRO A 167 18.91 -4.38 -10.00
CA PRO A 167 18.55 -3.07 -9.48
C PRO A 167 17.75 -2.20 -10.46
N PHE A 168 17.11 -1.17 -9.95
CA PHE A 168 16.55 -0.08 -10.75
C PHE A 168 17.68 0.63 -11.48
N ASP A 169 17.61 0.71 -12.81
CA ASP A 169 18.70 1.12 -13.66
C ASP A 169 18.17 1.80 -14.93
N LEU A 170 18.62 3.02 -15.19
CA LEU A 170 18.20 3.82 -16.33
C LEU A 170 19.32 4.09 -17.33
N ASP A 171 20.56 3.82 -16.97
CA ASP A 171 21.74 4.13 -17.79
C ASP A 171 22.54 2.89 -18.23
N GLY A 172 22.11 1.68 -17.82
CA GLY A 172 22.77 0.41 -18.14
C GLY A 172 23.89 0.04 -17.18
N LEU A 173 23.95 0.69 -16.00
CA LEU A 173 24.96 0.45 -14.96
C LEU A 173 24.28 -0.04 -13.64
N PRO A 174 23.66 -1.20 -13.61
CA PRO A 174 22.70 -1.62 -12.58
C PRO A 174 23.26 -1.71 -11.15
N TYR A 175 24.57 -1.66 -10.98
CA TYR A 175 25.21 -1.73 -9.66
C TYR A 175 25.72 -0.38 -9.15
N SER A 176 25.37 0.71 -9.84
CA SER A 176 25.65 2.09 -9.42
C SER A 176 24.40 2.95 -9.65
N PHE A 177 24.17 3.92 -8.78
CA PHE A 177 23.05 4.84 -8.93
C PHE A 177 23.56 6.23 -9.23
N ASN A 178 23.19 6.77 -10.39
CA ASN A 178 23.48 8.14 -10.75
C ASN A 178 22.52 9.14 -10.08
N THR A 179 22.80 10.43 -10.18
CA THR A 179 21.98 11.49 -9.57
C THR A 179 20.50 11.43 -10.00
N THR A 180 20.22 11.16 -11.27
CA THR A 180 18.87 11.10 -11.82
C THR A 180 18.09 9.92 -11.22
N GLU A 181 18.70 8.76 -11.10
CA GLU A 181 18.10 7.58 -10.49
C GLU A 181 17.81 7.81 -9.01
N LEU A 182 18.76 8.37 -8.27
CA LEU A 182 18.58 8.68 -6.86
C LEU A 182 17.43 9.69 -6.65
N GLN A 183 17.33 10.72 -7.46
CA GLN A 183 16.24 11.70 -7.41
C GLN A 183 14.89 11.05 -7.75
N ARG A 184 14.83 10.20 -8.79
CA ARG A 184 13.60 9.46 -9.12
C ARG A 184 13.17 8.52 -8.02
N ILE A 185 14.10 7.80 -7.38
CA ILE A 185 13.80 6.92 -6.23
C ILE A 185 13.18 7.72 -5.09
N GLN A 186 13.73 8.90 -4.75
CA GLN A 186 13.15 9.77 -3.72
C GLN A 186 11.75 10.23 -4.07
N TYR A 187 11.51 10.63 -5.33
CA TYR A 187 10.20 11.03 -5.79
C TYR A 187 9.18 9.87 -5.77
N ILE A 188 9.58 8.68 -6.23
CA ILE A 188 8.77 7.47 -6.16
C ILE A 188 8.38 7.18 -4.71
N TRP A 189 9.35 7.17 -3.81
CA TRP A 189 9.12 6.94 -2.39
C TRP A 189 8.13 7.96 -1.81
N GLN A 190 8.26 9.24 -2.10
CA GLN A 190 7.38 10.28 -1.59
C GLN A 190 5.92 10.05 -1.99
N ARG A 191 5.67 9.68 -3.26
CA ARG A 191 4.32 9.41 -3.75
C ARG A 191 3.71 8.19 -3.07
N VAL A 192 4.46 7.09 -2.98
CA VAL A 192 3.99 5.88 -2.29
C VAL A 192 3.74 6.18 -0.80
N ALA A 193 4.62 6.94 -0.15
CA ALA A 193 4.44 7.36 1.23
C ALA A 193 3.18 8.22 1.44
N GLU A 194 2.82 9.06 0.46
CA GLU A 194 1.58 9.84 0.45
C GLU A 194 0.35 8.93 0.33
N ASP A 195 0.36 7.97 -0.62
CA ASP A 195 -0.75 7.04 -0.83
C ASP A 195 -1.06 6.23 0.45
N TYR A 196 -0.03 5.85 1.19
CA TYR A 196 -0.17 5.10 2.44
C TYR A 196 -0.21 5.96 3.71
N ALA A 197 -0.20 7.29 3.59
CA ALA A 197 -0.20 8.21 4.74
C ALA A 197 -1.38 8.03 5.72
N PRO A 198 -2.59 7.60 5.29
CA PRO A 198 -3.69 7.32 6.22
C PRO A 198 -3.44 6.13 7.17
N PHE A 199 -2.48 5.26 6.86
CA PHE A 199 -2.24 4.02 7.58
C PHE A 199 -1.06 4.12 8.56
N ASP A 200 -1.09 3.28 9.60
CA ASP A 200 0.03 3.11 10.53
C ASP A 200 1.07 2.14 9.94
N VAL A 201 1.79 2.62 8.93
CA VAL A 201 2.78 1.86 8.16
C VAL A 201 3.98 2.72 7.83
N ASP A 202 5.16 2.14 7.87
CA ASP A 202 6.38 2.77 7.40
C ASP A 202 6.66 2.34 5.95
N VAL A 203 6.58 3.28 5.01
CA VAL A 203 7.09 3.11 3.65
C VAL A 203 8.57 3.50 3.67
N THR A 204 9.44 2.54 3.41
CA THR A 204 10.88 2.77 3.55
C THR A 204 11.67 2.29 2.33
N THR A 205 12.77 2.98 2.04
CA THR A 205 13.81 2.55 1.08
C THR A 205 15.00 1.90 1.78
N GLU A 206 15.05 1.95 3.11
CA GLU A 206 16.09 1.26 3.87
C GLU A 206 15.83 -0.24 3.87
N ALA A 207 16.90 -1.01 3.63
CA ALA A 207 16.82 -2.46 3.71
C ALA A 207 16.53 -2.90 5.15
N VAL A 208 15.38 -3.53 5.33
CA VAL A 208 14.93 -3.97 6.66
C VAL A 208 15.24 -5.45 6.88
N PRO A 209 15.48 -5.86 8.13
CA PRO A 209 15.55 -7.27 8.50
C PRO A 209 14.28 -8.04 8.11
N LEU A 210 14.43 -9.32 7.78
CA LEU A 210 13.30 -10.15 7.32
C LEU A 210 12.18 -10.30 8.36
N ASP A 211 12.49 -10.20 9.64
CA ASP A 211 11.52 -10.26 10.74
C ASP A 211 10.59 -9.03 10.80
N LEU A 212 10.92 -7.94 10.12
CA LEU A 212 10.01 -6.81 9.91
C LEU A 212 9.07 -7.00 8.71
N ILE A 213 9.33 -8.00 7.87
CA ILE A 213 8.50 -8.35 6.70
C ILE A 213 7.73 -9.65 6.93
N ASN A 214 8.36 -10.63 7.56
CA ASN A 214 7.79 -11.94 7.80
C ASN A 214 7.00 -11.97 9.10
N ARG A 215 5.73 -12.30 9.01
CA ARG A 215 4.89 -12.56 10.16
C ARG A 215 5.23 -13.95 10.71
N SER A 216 5.78 -14.03 11.92
CA SER A 216 6.24 -15.30 12.51
C SER A 216 5.08 -16.17 13.05
N SER A 217 3.96 -15.55 13.42
CA SER A 217 2.77 -16.23 13.94
C SER A 217 1.52 -15.35 13.78
N SER A 218 0.34 -15.89 14.03
CA SER A 218 -0.91 -15.10 14.04
C SER A 218 -0.98 -14.03 15.13
N THR A 219 -0.14 -14.13 16.16
CA THR A 219 -0.05 -13.13 17.24
C THR A 219 1.07 -12.13 17.03
N ASP A 220 1.89 -12.33 16.01
CA ASP A 220 2.91 -11.38 15.63
C ASP A 220 2.25 -10.15 14.98
N ASP A 221 2.50 -9.00 15.56
CA ASP A 221 1.97 -7.72 15.11
C ASP A 221 3.02 -6.83 14.42
N VAL A 222 4.21 -7.39 14.13
CA VAL A 222 5.28 -6.73 13.36
C VAL A 222 5.48 -7.50 12.07
N PHE A 223 5.05 -6.94 10.96
CA PHE A 223 5.17 -7.56 9.63
C PHE A 223 4.95 -6.55 8.51
N GLY A 224 5.18 -6.99 7.29
CA GLY A 224 5.06 -6.11 6.15
C GLY A 224 5.08 -6.82 4.81
N THR A 225 5.36 -6.08 3.77
CA THR A 225 5.63 -6.59 2.43
C THR A 225 6.83 -5.88 1.82
N THR A 226 7.44 -6.53 0.85
CA THR A 226 8.47 -5.94 -0.02
C THR A 226 7.86 -5.72 -1.38
N VAL A 227 8.07 -4.56 -1.96
CA VAL A 227 7.88 -4.33 -3.40
C VAL A 227 9.27 -4.25 -4.03
N LEU A 228 9.55 -5.14 -4.96
CA LEU A 228 10.83 -5.23 -5.65
C LEU A 228 10.73 -4.55 -7.02
N ILE A 229 11.41 -3.43 -7.16
CA ILE A 229 11.40 -2.63 -8.38
C ILE A 229 12.57 -3.06 -9.25
N THR A 230 12.28 -3.74 -10.35
CA THR A 230 13.30 -4.40 -11.18
C THR A 230 12.93 -4.40 -12.67
N ASN A 231 13.75 -5.03 -13.47
CA ASN A 231 13.48 -5.32 -14.88
C ASN A 231 12.71 -6.66 -15.00
N SER A 232 11.71 -6.72 -15.87
CA SER A 232 10.87 -7.92 -16.05
C SER A 232 11.64 -9.16 -16.53
N THR A 233 12.75 -8.99 -17.23
CA THR A 233 13.45 -10.11 -17.92
C THR A 233 14.10 -11.11 -16.99
N GLY A 234 14.47 -10.74 -15.77
CA GLY A 234 15.21 -11.59 -14.83
C GLY A 234 14.34 -12.40 -13.87
N VAL A 235 13.07 -12.04 -13.71
CA VAL A 235 12.19 -12.59 -12.66
C VAL A 235 10.87 -13.10 -13.18
N TYR A 236 10.15 -12.29 -13.97
CA TYR A 236 8.87 -12.67 -14.55
C TYR A 236 8.73 -12.01 -15.93
N SER A 237 8.98 -12.81 -16.98
CA SER A 237 8.96 -12.29 -18.34
C SER A 237 7.52 -12.06 -18.81
N CYS A 238 7.13 -10.82 -18.91
CA CYS A 238 5.80 -10.38 -19.34
C CYS A 238 5.84 -9.02 -20.03
N SER A 239 4.76 -8.67 -20.71
CA SER A 239 4.41 -7.30 -21.05
C SER A 239 3.43 -6.78 -19.98
N CYS A 240 3.93 -6.52 -18.79
CA CYS A 240 3.13 -6.12 -17.63
C CYS A 240 3.86 -5.10 -16.77
N GLY A 241 3.11 -4.23 -16.08
CA GLY A 241 3.65 -3.21 -15.19
C GLY A 241 4.12 -3.76 -13.85
N GLY A 242 3.44 -4.83 -13.39
CA GLY A 242 3.75 -5.50 -12.16
C GLY A 242 3.06 -6.86 -12.04
N VAL A 243 3.37 -7.56 -10.97
CA VAL A 243 2.70 -8.80 -10.56
C VAL A 243 2.73 -8.94 -9.04
N ALA A 244 1.60 -9.31 -8.46
CA ALA A 244 1.50 -9.51 -7.01
C ALA A 244 0.57 -10.67 -6.66
N TYR A 245 0.84 -11.35 -5.55
CA TYR A 245 -0.10 -12.27 -4.94
C TYR A 245 -1.18 -11.51 -4.15
N LEU A 246 -2.42 -11.95 -4.26
CA LEU A 246 -3.56 -11.32 -3.61
C LEU A 246 -3.66 -11.73 -2.13
N GLY A 247 -3.72 -10.73 -1.24
CA GLY A 247 -4.05 -10.91 0.17
C GLY A 247 -3.03 -11.72 0.95
N VAL A 248 -1.75 -11.39 0.79
CA VAL A 248 -0.61 -12.08 1.41
C VAL A 248 0.13 -11.22 2.45
N PHE A 249 -0.31 -9.99 2.67
CA PHE A 249 0.35 -9.05 3.56
C PHE A 249 0.50 -9.58 4.98
N ASP A 250 -0.54 -10.22 5.52
CA ASP A 250 -0.63 -10.81 6.84
C ASP A 250 -0.34 -12.33 6.90
N ASP A 251 0.12 -12.92 5.80
CA ASP A 251 0.52 -14.34 5.78
C ASP A 251 1.70 -14.58 6.71
N THR A 252 1.69 -15.74 7.41
CA THR A 252 2.79 -16.16 8.29
C THR A 252 3.97 -16.76 7.54
N SER A 253 4.21 -16.30 6.33
CA SER A 253 5.29 -16.71 5.44
C SER A 253 5.54 -15.64 4.39
N ASP A 254 6.79 -15.49 3.99
CA ASP A 254 7.22 -14.65 2.88
C ASP A 254 7.15 -15.37 1.52
N PHE A 255 6.71 -16.64 1.50
CA PHE A 255 6.69 -17.48 0.30
C PHE A 255 6.02 -16.80 -0.90
N TYR A 256 4.97 -16.01 -0.66
CA TYR A 256 4.20 -15.29 -1.69
C TYR A 256 4.63 -13.82 -1.85
N LYS A 257 5.72 -13.42 -1.22
CA LYS A 257 6.36 -12.10 -1.35
C LYS A 257 7.67 -12.24 -2.13
N PRO A 258 8.19 -11.17 -2.71
CA PRO A 258 7.70 -9.80 -2.81
C PRO A 258 6.60 -9.61 -3.86
N ALA A 259 5.95 -8.43 -3.88
CA ALA A 259 5.32 -7.91 -5.09
C ALA A 259 6.42 -7.42 -6.05
N LEU A 260 6.19 -7.51 -7.35
CA LEU A 260 7.18 -7.16 -8.38
C LEU A 260 6.65 -6.00 -9.23
N VAL A 261 7.46 -4.97 -9.43
CA VAL A 261 7.16 -3.82 -10.30
C VAL A 261 8.25 -3.70 -11.37
N PHE A 262 7.84 -3.62 -12.63
CA PHE A 262 8.75 -3.67 -13.77
C PHE A 262 8.94 -2.30 -14.39
N TYR A 263 9.92 -1.54 -13.89
CA TYR A 263 10.16 -0.16 -14.31
C TYR A 263 10.42 -0.02 -15.82
N ASN A 264 11.00 -1.04 -16.48
CA ASN A 264 11.25 -1.04 -17.91
C ASN A 264 9.97 -1.05 -18.77
N GLN A 265 8.84 -1.50 -18.22
CA GLN A 265 7.51 -1.47 -18.86
C GLN A 265 6.75 -0.17 -18.56
N LEU A 266 7.18 0.59 -17.58
CA LEU A 266 6.53 1.76 -17.00
C LEU A 266 7.21 3.06 -17.46
N GLY A 267 7.13 3.37 -18.77
CA GLY A 267 7.68 4.59 -19.34
C GLY A 267 9.21 4.70 -19.20
N ALA A 268 9.92 3.55 -19.27
CA ALA A 268 11.36 3.46 -19.06
C ALA A 268 11.78 4.05 -17.69
N GLY A 269 11.08 3.65 -16.63
CA GLY A 269 11.35 4.12 -15.28
C GLY A 269 10.80 5.52 -14.98
N ASN A 270 9.70 5.92 -15.67
CA ASN A 270 9.01 7.15 -15.31
C ASN A 270 8.58 7.08 -13.84
N GLU A 271 9.01 8.05 -13.04
CA GLU A 271 8.86 8.05 -11.59
C GLU A 271 7.39 8.01 -11.13
N LYS A 272 6.49 8.71 -11.84
CA LYS A 272 5.06 8.66 -11.53
C LYS A 272 4.48 7.28 -11.82
N TYR A 273 4.77 6.71 -12.99
CA TYR A 273 4.22 5.41 -13.37
C TYR A 273 4.73 4.29 -12.47
N VAL A 274 5.99 4.36 -12.08
CA VAL A 274 6.56 3.38 -11.15
C VAL A 274 5.94 3.52 -9.76
N ALA A 275 5.72 4.74 -9.25
CA ALA A 275 5.06 4.96 -7.96
C ALA A 275 3.62 4.44 -7.94
N GLU A 276 2.83 4.77 -8.98
CA GLU A 276 1.46 4.27 -9.13
C GLU A 276 1.41 2.72 -9.13
N ALA A 277 2.31 2.09 -9.90
CA ALA A 277 2.40 0.63 -9.93
C ALA A 277 2.80 0.05 -8.56
N ILE A 278 3.71 0.68 -7.82
CA ILE A 278 4.10 0.21 -6.47
C ILE A 278 2.92 0.23 -5.51
N SER A 279 2.18 1.33 -5.45
CA SER A 279 1.01 1.45 -4.57
C SER A 279 -0.06 0.43 -4.95
N HIS A 280 -0.28 0.20 -6.25
CA HIS A 280 -1.21 -0.78 -6.80
C HIS A 280 -0.82 -2.23 -6.42
N GLU A 281 0.42 -2.65 -6.69
CA GLU A 281 0.89 -4.01 -6.39
C GLU A 281 0.93 -4.32 -4.89
N ALA A 282 1.31 -3.34 -4.07
CA ALA A 282 1.22 -3.47 -2.62
C ALA A 282 -0.25 -3.55 -2.15
N GLY A 283 -1.17 -2.83 -2.81
CA GLY A 283 -2.62 -2.94 -2.60
C GLY A 283 -3.13 -4.37 -2.83
N HIS A 284 -2.66 -5.06 -3.88
CA HIS A 284 -2.96 -6.48 -4.09
C HIS A 284 -2.45 -7.37 -2.96
N ASN A 285 -1.26 -7.16 -2.46
CA ASN A 285 -0.77 -7.88 -1.28
C ASN A 285 -1.71 -7.68 -0.07
N MET A 286 -2.38 -6.53 0.02
CA MET A 286 -3.35 -6.17 1.05
C MET A 286 -4.80 -6.53 0.70
N GLY A 287 -5.02 -7.35 -0.33
CA GLY A 287 -6.33 -7.95 -0.65
C GLY A 287 -7.19 -7.15 -1.63
N LEU A 288 -6.71 -6.06 -2.19
CA LEU A 288 -7.47 -5.23 -3.12
C LEU A 288 -7.56 -5.86 -4.51
N SER A 289 -8.73 -5.81 -5.10
CA SER A 289 -8.99 -6.15 -6.50
C SER A 289 -9.05 -4.88 -7.34
N HIS A 290 -9.01 -5.03 -8.67
CA HIS A 290 -9.06 -3.87 -9.57
C HIS A 290 -10.33 -3.05 -9.45
N ASP A 291 -10.19 -1.75 -9.59
CA ASP A 291 -11.24 -0.78 -9.82
C ASP A 291 -11.44 -0.60 -11.32
N GLY A 292 -12.51 -1.19 -11.82
CA GLY A 292 -12.86 -1.19 -13.24
C GLY A 292 -14.29 -0.78 -13.49
N THR A 293 -14.75 -1.06 -14.70
CA THR A 293 -16.15 -0.89 -15.11
C THR A 293 -16.69 -2.18 -15.70
N ALA A 294 -17.96 -2.21 -16.09
CA ALA A 294 -18.52 -3.38 -16.76
C ALA A 294 -17.79 -3.78 -18.04
N THR A 295 -17.00 -2.88 -18.65
CA THR A 295 -16.35 -3.07 -19.95
C THR A 295 -14.83 -2.93 -19.92
N ALA A 296 -14.25 -2.54 -18.80
CA ALA A 296 -12.81 -2.36 -18.63
C ALA A 296 -12.36 -2.86 -17.27
N ASN A 297 -11.27 -3.62 -17.23
CA ASN A 297 -10.69 -4.12 -15.97
C ASN A 297 -10.19 -2.98 -15.07
N TYR A 298 -9.74 -1.89 -15.69
CA TYR A 298 -9.22 -0.73 -14.99
C TYR A 298 -10.00 0.53 -15.38
N TYR A 299 -10.41 1.28 -14.38
CA TYR A 299 -10.95 2.61 -14.61
C TYR A 299 -9.82 3.61 -14.81
N SER A 300 -9.82 4.31 -15.93
CA SER A 300 -8.77 5.28 -16.29
C SER A 300 -8.98 6.67 -15.71
N GLY A 301 -10.02 6.82 -14.88
CA GLY A 301 -10.30 8.05 -14.18
C GLY A 301 -11.26 8.99 -14.91
N GLN A 302 -11.43 10.16 -14.32
CA GLN A 302 -12.32 11.22 -14.78
C GLN A 302 -11.67 12.59 -14.57
N GLY A 303 -12.23 13.61 -15.19
CA GLY A 303 -11.68 14.97 -15.14
C GLY A 303 -10.46 15.14 -16.04
N SER A 304 -9.76 16.27 -15.90
CA SER A 304 -8.57 16.59 -16.68
C SER A 304 -7.71 17.65 -15.99
N GLY A 305 -6.45 17.77 -16.41
CA GLY A 305 -5.50 18.71 -15.81
C GLY A 305 -5.32 18.44 -14.32
N THR A 306 -5.25 19.46 -13.49
CA THR A 306 -5.00 19.37 -12.04
C THR A 306 -6.17 18.74 -11.25
N THR A 307 -7.34 18.57 -11.86
CA THR A 307 -8.52 17.94 -11.25
C THR A 307 -8.81 16.54 -11.82
N GLY A 308 -7.93 16.03 -12.69
CA GLY A 308 -8.02 14.66 -13.16
C GLY A 308 -7.76 13.69 -12.02
N TRP A 309 -8.64 12.70 -11.87
CA TRP A 309 -8.61 11.72 -10.77
C TRP A 309 -8.81 10.30 -11.28
N ALA A 310 -8.12 9.34 -10.68
CA ALA A 310 -8.38 7.91 -10.84
C ALA A 310 -8.17 7.18 -9.50
N PRO A 311 -8.81 6.00 -9.32
CA PRO A 311 -8.49 5.14 -8.18
C PRO A 311 -7.11 4.50 -8.36
N ILE A 312 -6.41 4.22 -7.26
CA ILE A 312 -5.10 3.56 -7.26
C ILE A 312 -5.22 2.15 -7.85
N MET A 313 -6.30 1.42 -7.52
CA MET A 313 -6.57 0.08 -8.07
C MET A 313 -7.17 0.11 -9.50
N GLY A 314 -7.25 1.28 -10.12
CA GLY A 314 -7.52 1.47 -11.55
C GLY A 314 -6.23 1.72 -12.33
N VAL A 315 -6.25 2.67 -13.27
CA VAL A 315 -5.08 3.09 -14.05
C VAL A 315 -4.91 4.60 -14.02
N GLY A 316 -4.13 5.07 -13.04
CA GLY A 316 -3.94 6.50 -12.73
C GLY A 316 -2.79 7.19 -13.47
N TYR A 317 -2.06 6.52 -14.33
CA TYR A 317 -0.81 7.03 -14.95
C TYR A 317 -0.93 8.42 -15.57
N TYR A 318 -2.09 8.74 -16.12
CA TYR A 318 -2.35 10.00 -16.85
C TYR A 318 -3.17 11.02 -16.06
N GLN A 319 -3.56 10.70 -14.83
CA GLN A 319 -4.33 11.58 -13.96
C GLN A 319 -3.43 12.34 -12.98
N ALA A 320 -3.84 13.55 -12.61
CA ALA A 320 -3.07 14.37 -11.66
C ALA A 320 -3.15 13.82 -10.23
N LEU A 321 -4.33 13.28 -9.87
CA LEU A 321 -4.62 12.75 -8.54
C LEU A 321 -4.93 11.27 -8.64
N VAL A 322 -4.45 10.51 -7.67
CA VAL A 322 -4.84 9.12 -7.45
C VAL A 322 -5.17 8.94 -5.97
N GLN A 323 -6.14 8.09 -5.67
CA GLN A 323 -6.58 7.84 -4.31
C GLN A 323 -7.11 6.41 -4.17
N TRP A 324 -7.13 5.91 -2.95
CA TRP A 324 -7.90 4.72 -2.58
C TRP A 324 -9.38 5.01 -2.76
N SER A 325 -10.16 4.01 -3.11
CA SER A 325 -11.52 4.14 -3.59
C SER A 325 -12.47 3.17 -2.88
N LYS A 326 -13.74 3.38 -3.06
CA LYS A 326 -14.83 2.41 -2.79
C LYS A 326 -15.87 2.45 -3.91
N GLY A 327 -15.40 2.73 -5.12
CA GLY A 327 -16.24 2.75 -6.30
C GLY A 327 -17.04 4.05 -6.48
N GLU A 328 -16.54 5.21 -6.02
CA GLU A 328 -17.23 6.51 -6.14
C GLU A 328 -17.16 7.11 -7.54
N TYR A 329 -17.28 6.27 -8.56
CA TYR A 329 -17.33 6.71 -9.95
C TYR A 329 -18.43 5.98 -10.74
N THR A 330 -18.88 6.57 -11.84
CA THR A 330 -19.99 6.01 -12.62
C THR A 330 -19.59 4.69 -13.27
N GLY A 331 -20.39 3.65 -13.04
CA GLY A 331 -20.20 2.33 -13.64
C GLY A 331 -19.15 1.47 -12.96
N ALA A 332 -18.77 1.78 -11.72
CA ALA A 332 -17.87 0.97 -10.93
C ALA A 332 -18.35 -0.50 -10.84
N ASN A 333 -17.44 -1.44 -11.11
CA ASN A 333 -17.70 -2.87 -11.01
C ASN A 333 -17.13 -3.48 -9.71
N ASN A 334 -16.35 -2.69 -8.96
CA ASN A 334 -15.82 -3.00 -7.65
C ASN A 334 -16.28 -1.92 -6.67
N LEU A 335 -16.87 -2.36 -5.56
CA LEU A 335 -17.35 -1.48 -4.49
C LEU A 335 -16.65 -1.82 -3.17
N GLN A 336 -15.47 -2.42 -3.21
CA GLN A 336 -14.65 -2.60 -2.02
C GLN A 336 -14.35 -1.21 -1.43
N ASP A 337 -14.47 -1.09 -0.13
CA ASP A 337 -13.86 0.02 0.59
C ASP A 337 -12.40 -0.36 0.81
N ASP A 338 -11.49 0.26 0.06
CA ASP A 338 -10.06 -0.08 0.08
C ASP A 338 -9.49 0.01 1.48
N TYR A 339 -9.89 1.03 2.25
CA TYR A 339 -9.44 1.17 3.64
C TYR A 339 -9.91 0.01 4.51
N ALA A 340 -11.17 -0.38 4.40
CA ALA A 340 -11.71 -1.49 5.18
C ALA A 340 -11.07 -2.82 4.80
N VAL A 341 -10.82 -3.06 3.52
CA VAL A 341 -10.16 -4.28 3.03
C VAL A 341 -8.71 -4.32 3.55
N MET A 342 -7.92 -3.26 3.38
CA MET A 342 -6.54 -3.24 3.86
C MET A 342 -6.44 -3.42 5.38
N GLN A 343 -7.37 -2.85 6.15
CA GLN A 343 -7.45 -3.09 7.60
C GLN A 343 -7.73 -4.57 7.92
N SER A 344 -8.59 -5.23 7.16
CA SER A 344 -8.90 -6.66 7.34
C SER A 344 -7.70 -7.56 7.05
N TYR A 345 -6.73 -7.08 6.29
CA TYR A 345 -5.44 -7.73 6.03
C TYR A 345 -4.33 -7.24 6.98
N GLY A 346 -4.68 -6.53 8.04
CA GLY A 346 -3.77 -6.18 9.13
C GLY A 346 -2.99 -4.87 8.94
N LEU A 347 -3.44 -4.00 8.04
CA LEU A 347 -2.90 -2.65 7.88
C LEU A 347 -3.81 -1.64 8.61
N PRO A 348 -3.50 -1.25 9.86
CA PRO A 348 -4.37 -0.38 10.62
C PRO A 348 -4.32 1.07 10.11
N LEU A 349 -5.42 1.80 10.23
CA LEU A 349 -5.42 3.24 10.06
C LEU A 349 -4.65 3.93 11.19
N ARG A 350 -4.11 5.08 10.91
CA ARG A 350 -3.62 6.00 11.93
C ARG A 350 -4.79 6.50 12.78
N THR A 351 -4.50 6.79 14.04
CA THR A 351 -5.48 7.49 14.88
C THR A 351 -5.78 8.85 14.24
N ASP A 352 -7.07 9.13 14.06
CA ASP A 352 -7.52 10.44 13.60
C ASP A 352 -7.22 11.48 14.70
N ASP A 353 -6.38 12.46 14.40
CA ASP A 353 -5.94 13.53 15.29
C ASP A 353 -6.63 14.87 15.02
N HIS A 354 -7.56 14.89 14.03
CA HIS A 354 -8.34 16.06 13.66
C HIS A 354 -9.84 15.81 13.77
N GLY A 355 -10.57 16.80 14.21
CA GLY A 355 -12.01 16.65 14.37
C GLY A 355 -12.77 16.76 13.04
N ASN A 356 -13.75 15.89 12.83
CA ASN A 356 -14.56 15.77 11.60
C ASN A 356 -15.77 16.74 11.57
N THR A 357 -15.90 17.66 12.51
CA THR A 357 -16.98 18.66 12.54
C THR A 357 -16.41 20.06 12.73
N ALA A 358 -17.14 21.08 12.31
CA ALA A 358 -16.71 22.49 12.52
C ALA A 358 -16.42 22.84 13.98
N ALA A 359 -17.06 22.15 14.94
CA ALA A 359 -16.85 22.36 16.36
C ALA A 359 -15.57 21.68 16.91
N THR A 360 -15.09 20.66 16.23
CA THR A 360 -13.93 19.83 16.65
C THR A 360 -12.74 19.94 15.68
N ALA A 361 -12.93 20.65 14.57
CA ALA A 361 -11.87 20.85 13.58
C ALA A 361 -10.66 21.56 14.17
N THR A 362 -9.47 21.16 13.75
CA THR A 362 -8.23 21.84 14.10
C THR A 362 -8.15 23.19 13.39
N LEU A 363 -7.91 24.24 14.16
CA LEU A 363 -7.77 25.59 13.62
C LEU A 363 -6.45 25.70 12.85
N LEU A 364 -6.53 25.96 11.53
CA LEU A 364 -5.36 26.30 10.74
C LEU A 364 -4.91 27.72 11.06
N THR A 365 -3.68 27.89 11.53
CA THR A 365 -3.09 29.20 11.76
C THR A 365 -2.51 29.74 10.45
N GLY A 366 -3.15 30.78 9.91
CA GLY A 366 -2.60 31.51 8.76
C GLY A 366 -1.43 32.38 9.17
N SER A 367 -0.37 32.46 8.36
CA SER A 367 0.67 33.48 8.52
C SER A 367 0.18 34.81 7.93
N ALA A 368 0.65 35.94 8.49
CA ALA A 368 0.33 37.29 8.02
C ALA A 368 0.76 37.55 6.55
N SER A 369 1.53 36.65 5.94
CA SER A 369 1.96 36.68 4.53
C SER A 369 1.01 35.95 3.58
N GLY A 370 -0.14 35.45 4.04
CA GLY A 370 -1.16 34.80 3.19
C GLY A 370 -0.87 33.35 2.82
N GLY A 371 0.13 32.72 3.40
CA GLY A 371 0.38 31.28 3.25
C GLY A 371 -0.37 30.49 4.34
N ILE A 372 -0.94 29.34 3.98
CA ILE A 372 -1.45 28.35 4.93
C ILE A 372 -0.24 27.61 5.48
N SER A 373 -0.01 27.66 6.79
CA SER A 373 0.98 26.76 7.39
C SER A 373 0.41 25.34 7.42
N THR A 374 1.10 24.40 6.83
CA THR A 374 0.83 22.99 7.04
C THR A 374 1.15 22.62 8.49
N LEU A 375 0.25 21.90 9.11
CA LEU A 375 0.44 21.30 10.44
C LEU A 375 1.46 20.19 10.39
#